data_678e9132ecf516ee4f756093afb4ab0b
#
_entry.id   678e9132ecf516ee4f756093afb4ab0b
#
_cell.length_a   1.000
_cell.length_b   1.000
_cell.length_c   1.000
_cell.angle_alpha   90.00
_cell.angle_beta   90.00
_cell.angle_gamma   90.00
#
_symmetry.space_group_name_H-M   'P 1'
#
loop_
_entity.id
_entity.type
_entity.pdbx_description
1 polymer ?
#
loop_
_entity_poly.entity_id
_entity_poly.type
_entity_poly.pdbx_seq_one_letter_code
_entity_poly.pdbx_strand_id
1 'polypeptide(L)'
;MNLADKFAHLVALRPAQRREGQGARTFELPVELERDRLAQLLGAQTNRNRFGEHLSFRQWYATPEMCLPDVRSLGLLLPPGILDQSAIAESATDPGQWLFLDTETTGIAGGTGTYAFMVGIAWWDAGGLQVEQFFMRDLDEEHSLLLELSARMCERPVLVTFNGKSFDWPLLETRYRMTRAIPPSMPKLHLDLLHPARQLWRPRLGSVRLKDLERHVLGAEGRALEWSRHDDIDSSLIPQMYFDYLRGGPAEPLAGVFRHNQMDLRGLAALAGKILTLLDSAHGFPEAAHHSTHDPIDLYGLSRLMHRRGPPARARELYETALRAGLPRHVERLAQRELAQVAKRERDYTRATSLWEELRRASTSTHPPKFAATIQDSQNALIAAIEAAEQLAIYYEHRAKQPQRAAELTALAIAQLRSADEEGGLAARSSKIQARLTRRLSRLQRCPRAGNPL
;
A
#
# COMPACT_ATOMS: atom_id res chain seq x y z
N MET A 1 -3.29 29.12 9.00
CA MET A 1 -3.03 29.01 10.46
C MET A 1 -1.63 29.51 10.73
N ASN A 2 -1.49 30.61 11.47
CA ASN A 2 -0.24 31.36 11.67
C ASN A 2 0.67 30.61 12.68
N LEU A 3 2.00 30.82 12.59
CA LEU A 3 2.97 30.22 13.51
C LEU A 3 2.65 30.52 14.99
N ALA A 4 2.05 31.66 15.27
CA ALA A 4 1.60 32.07 16.60
C ALA A 4 0.52 31.14 17.19
N ASP A 5 -0.41 30.63 16.36
CA ASP A 5 -1.47 29.71 16.80
C ASP A 5 -0.91 28.32 17.15
N LYS A 6 0.20 27.91 16.50
CA LYS A 6 0.91 26.66 16.81
C LYS A 6 1.68 26.73 18.12
N PHE A 7 2.27 27.89 18.43
CA PHE A 7 2.93 28.14 19.72
C PHE A 7 1.93 28.26 20.87
N ALA A 8 0.73 28.80 20.65
CA ALA A 8 -0.33 28.86 21.65
C ALA A 8 -0.76 27.47 22.11
N HIS A 9 -0.78 26.46 21.20
CA HIS A 9 -1.06 25.07 21.57
C HIS A 9 0.02 24.46 22.45
N LEU A 10 1.30 24.77 22.20
CA LEU A 10 2.43 24.28 23.01
C LEU A 10 2.50 24.97 24.39
N VAL A 11 2.08 26.24 24.48
CA VAL A 11 2.00 26.98 25.74
C VAL A 11 0.81 26.49 26.59
N ALA A 12 -0.28 26.04 25.96
CA ALA A 12 -1.43 25.40 26.64
C ALA A 12 -1.07 24.03 27.29
N LEU A 13 0.07 23.43 26.92
CA LEU A 13 0.58 22.19 27.53
C LEU A 13 1.29 22.43 28.88
N ARG A 14 1.45 23.67 29.34
CA ARG A 14 1.92 23.94 30.71
C ARG A 14 0.80 23.67 31.70
N PRO A 15 1.07 22.98 32.83
CA PRO A 15 0.03 22.73 33.83
C PRO A 15 -0.55 24.06 34.32
N ALA A 16 -1.86 24.21 34.20
CA ALA A 16 -2.58 25.37 34.67
C ALA A 16 -2.37 25.51 36.18
N GLN A 17 -1.88 26.67 36.65
CA GLN A 17 -1.87 27.01 38.06
C GLN A 17 -3.30 26.91 38.60
N ARG A 18 -3.50 26.10 39.64
CA ARG A 18 -4.77 25.80 40.30
C ARG A 18 -5.53 27.10 40.66
N ARG A 19 -6.75 27.19 40.20
CA ARG A 19 -7.77 27.96 40.87
C ARG A 19 -8.46 27.04 41.86
N GLU A 20 -8.38 27.39 43.15
CA GLU A 20 -9.07 26.70 44.22
C GLU A 20 -10.59 26.87 44.05
N GLY A 21 -11.27 25.75 43.84
CA GLY A 21 -12.74 25.64 43.82
C GLY A 21 -13.11 24.25 44.29
N GLN A 22 -13.77 24.16 45.44
CA GLN A 22 -14.21 22.97 46.13
C GLN A 22 -15.10 22.05 45.25
N GLY A 23 -14.75 20.79 45.14
CA GLY A 23 -15.63 19.75 44.62
C GLY A 23 -14.84 18.48 44.22
N ALA A 24 -15.07 17.39 44.90
CA ALA A 24 -14.63 16.03 44.68
C ALA A 24 -13.10 15.81 44.41
N ARG A 25 -12.40 15.38 45.46
CA ARG A 25 -11.01 14.95 45.39
C ARG A 25 -10.93 13.66 44.59
N THR A 26 -10.75 13.75 43.27
CA THR A 26 -10.03 12.72 42.56
C THR A 26 -8.57 12.82 43.04
N PHE A 27 -8.08 11.78 43.68
CA PHE A 27 -6.67 11.65 44.03
C PHE A 27 -5.89 11.52 42.71
N GLU A 28 -5.41 12.64 42.16
CA GLU A 28 -4.40 12.61 41.13
C GLU A 28 -3.11 12.11 41.77
N LEU A 29 -2.68 10.89 41.42
CA LEU A 29 -1.40 10.36 41.82
C LEU A 29 -0.29 11.29 41.27
N PRO A 30 0.85 11.44 41.96
CA PRO A 30 2.00 12.17 41.41
C PRO A 30 2.39 11.57 40.05
N VAL A 31 2.84 12.40 39.11
CA VAL A 31 3.23 12.01 37.74
C VAL A 31 4.25 10.87 37.73
N GLU A 32 5.16 10.84 38.70
CA GLU A 32 6.16 9.78 38.89
C GLU A 32 5.51 8.41 39.20
N LEU A 33 4.44 8.41 40.00
CA LEU A 33 3.68 7.18 40.31
C LEU A 33 2.95 6.62 39.10
N GLU A 34 2.47 7.44 38.19
CA GLU A 34 1.83 6.99 36.95
C GLU A 34 2.86 6.48 35.93
N ARG A 35 4.09 7.04 35.91
CA ARG A 35 5.20 6.51 35.09
C ARG A 35 5.60 5.10 35.51
N ASP A 36 5.73 4.86 36.80
CA ASP A 36 6.03 3.54 37.36
C ASP A 36 4.85 2.58 37.18
N ARG A 37 3.61 3.08 37.27
CA ARG A 37 2.41 2.29 37.06
C ARG A 37 2.29 1.77 35.63
N LEU A 38 2.63 2.58 34.61
CA LEU A 38 2.66 2.14 33.22
C LEU A 38 3.66 1.00 33.02
N ALA A 39 4.86 1.15 33.58
CA ALA A 39 5.90 0.11 33.50
C ALA A 39 5.44 -1.19 34.16
N GLN A 40 4.82 -1.12 35.33
CA GLN A 40 4.28 -2.28 36.05
C GLN A 40 3.10 -2.93 35.29
N LEU A 41 2.16 -2.14 34.79
CA LEU A 41 0.99 -2.60 34.06
C LEU A 41 1.38 -3.42 32.82
N LEU A 42 2.41 -2.99 32.12
CA LEU A 42 2.89 -3.61 30.88
C LEU A 42 3.94 -4.70 31.13
N GLY A 43 4.57 -4.76 32.32
CA GLY A 43 5.80 -5.53 32.52
C GLY A 43 6.97 -4.97 31.70
N ALA A 44 6.93 -3.68 31.41
CA ALA A 44 7.93 -2.99 30.60
C ALA A 44 9.16 -2.61 31.44
N GLN A 45 10.28 -2.41 30.76
CA GLN A 45 11.56 -2.05 31.39
C GLN A 45 11.93 -0.61 31.08
N THR A 46 12.48 0.09 32.06
CA THR A 46 13.12 1.38 31.85
C THR A 46 14.55 1.17 31.35
N ASN A 47 14.81 1.48 30.10
CA ASN A 47 16.14 1.45 29.52
C ASN A 47 16.83 2.79 29.74
N ARG A 48 18.14 2.75 30.01
CA ARG A 48 18.96 3.94 30.23
C ARG A 48 20.17 3.94 29.32
N ASN A 49 20.42 5.05 28.67
CA ASN A 49 21.61 5.26 27.88
C ASN A 49 22.19 6.69 28.11
N ARG A 50 23.21 7.07 27.36
CA ARG A 50 23.89 8.39 27.52
C ARG A 50 23.00 9.61 27.33
N PHE A 51 21.80 9.46 26.77
CA PHE A 51 20.85 10.54 26.53
C PHE A 51 19.65 10.53 27.48
N GLY A 52 19.65 9.68 28.49
CA GLY A 52 18.57 9.57 29.47
C GLY A 52 17.90 8.20 29.46
N GLU A 53 16.63 8.20 29.75
CA GLU A 53 15.82 6.99 29.88
C GLU A 53 14.70 6.98 28.84
N HIS A 54 14.14 5.81 28.59
CA HIS A 54 12.88 5.58 27.89
C HIS A 54 12.30 4.25 28.35
N LEU A 55 11.00 4.04 28.13
CA LEU A 55 10.36 2.78 28.43
C LEU A 55 10.50 1.84 27.24
N SER A 56 10.82 0.57 27.48
CA SER A 56 10.77 -0.47 26.46
C SER A 56 9.94 -1.64 26.91
N PHE A 57 9.16 -2.18 25.98
CA PHE A 57 8.42 -3.41 26.15
C PHE A 57 8.84 -4.40 25.07
N ARG A 58 9.08 -5.66 25.44
CA ARG A 58 9.51 -6.71 24.53
C ARG A 58 8.65 -7.94 24.68
N GLN A 59 8.12 -8.45 23.56
CA GLN A 59 7.28 -9.64 23.54
C GLN A 59 7.65 -10.53 22.36
N TRP A 60 7.81 -11.81 22.60
CA TRP A 60 8.01 -12.80 21.56
C TRP A 60 6.71 -13.57 21.28
N TYR A 61 6.41 -13.77 20.00
CA TYR A 61 5.21 -14.46 19.52
C TYR A 61 5.59 -15.71 18.74
N ALA A 62 5.25 -16.89 19.27
CA ALA A 62 5.35 -18.14 18.55
C ALA A 62 4.13 -18.30 17.65
N THR A 63 4.28 -18.09 16.35
CA THR A 63 3.18 -18.27 15.43
C THR A 63 3.61 -19.10 14.23
N PRO A 64 2.97 -20.27 14.00
CA PRO A 64 3.26 -21.10 12.83
C PRO A 64 3.02 -20.37 11.49
N GLU A 65 2.07 -19.43 11.47
CA GLU A 65 1.75 -18.63 10.30
C GLU A 65 2.79 -17.53 10.01
N MET A 66 3.69 -17.24 10.93
CA MET A 66 4.77 -16.27 10.80
C MET A 66 6.13 -16.94 10.57
N CYS A 67 6.15 -18.03 9.84
CA CYS A 67 7.42 -18.60 9.36
C CYS A 67 8.20 -17.58 8.55
N LEU A 68 9.53 -17.66 8.59
CA LEU A 68 10.40 -16.89 7.71
C LEU A 68 9.90 -17.03 6.27
N PRO A 69 9.56 -15.91 5.59
CA PRO A 69 9.06 -15.98 4.24
C PRO A 69 10.16 -16.44 3.28
N ASP A 70 9.78 -17.18 2.25
CA ASP A 70 10.65 -17.39 1.10
C ASP A 70 10.78 -16.07 0.34
N VAL A 71 11.99 -15.66 0.03
CA VAL A 71 12.27 -14.36 -0.60
C VAL A 71 12.66 -14.47 -2.08
N ARG A 72 12.51 -15.65 -2.70
CA ARG A 72 12.85 -15.88 -4.12
C ARG A 72 12.20 -14.86 -5.07
N SER A 73 10.95 -14.48 -4.78
CA SER A 73 10.20 -13.51 -5.58
C SER A 73 10.35 -12.05 -5.11
N LEU A 74 11.23 -11.77 -4.14
CA LEU A 74 11.43 -10.42 -3.61
C LEU A 74 11.74 -9.38 -4.70
N GLY A 75 12.48 -9.76 -5.73
CA GLY A 75 12.81 -8.92 -6.87
C GLY A 75 11.60 -8.30 -7.56
N LEU A 76 10.41 -8.94 -7.46
CA LEU A 76 9.16 -8.41 -8.01
C LEU A 76 8.62 -7.21 -7.21
N LEU A 77 9.05 -7.03 -5.97
CA LEU A 77 8.66 -5.90 -5.11
C LEU A 77 9.64 -4.73 -5.20
N LEU A 78 10.84 -4.96 -5.71
CA LEU A 78 11.95 -4.01 -5.71
C LEU A 78 12.12 -3.30 -7.06
N PRO A 79 12.73 -2.09 -7.07
CA PRO A 79 13.17 -1.47 -8.32
C PRO A 79 14.11 -2.40 -9.10
N PRO A 80 14.05 -2.41 -10.43
CA PRO A 80 14.99 -3.19 -11.24
C PRO A 80 16.45 -2.85 -10.92
N GLY A 81 17.31 -3.86 -10.83
CA GLY A 81 18.74 -3.70 -10.59
C GLY A 81 19.14 -3.43 -9.13
N ILE A 82 18.20 -3.30 -8.19
CA ILE A 82 18.54 -3.07 -6.80
C ILE A 82 19.27 -4.29 -6.19
N LEU A 83 18.89 -5.49 -6.58
CA LEU A 83 19.52 -6.75 -6.13
C LEU A 83 20.83 -7.05 -6.87
N ASP A 84 21.20 -6.27 -7.88
CA ASP A 84 22.52 -6.38 -8.51
C ASP A 84 23.64 -5.78 -7.62
N GLN A 85 23.26 -5.00 -6.60
CA GLN A 85 24.17 -4.48 -5.59
C GLN A 85 24.35 -5.53 -4.48
N SER A 86 25.51 -6.19 -4.43
CA SER A 86 25.77 -7.32 -3.53
C SER A 86 25.47 -7.04 -2.06
N ALA A 87 25.85 -5.86 -1.56
CA ALA A 87 25.62 -5.47 -0.15
C ALA A 87 24.13 -5.26 0.20
N ILE A 88 23.28 -4.93 -0.80
CA ILE A 88 21.83 -4.82 -0.61
C ILE A 88 21.21 -6.20 -0.77
N ALA A 89 21.62 -6.97 -1.79
CA ALA A 89 21.11 -8.31 -2.04
C ALA A 89 21.30 -9.23 -0.84
N GLU A 90 22.50 -9.26 -0.26
CA GLU A 90 22.81 -10.07 0.92
C GLU A 90 21.86 -9.79 2.09
N SER A 91 21.62 -8.51 2.39
CA SER A 91 20.69 -8.15 3.47
C SER A 91 19.22 -8.36 3.10
N ALA A 92 18.83 -8.11 1.85
CA ALA A 92 17.45 -8.21 1.38
C ALA A 92 16.97 -9.66 1.30
N THR A 93 17.86 -10.60 0.93
CA THR A 93 17.54 -12.02 0.80
C THR A 93 17.59 -12.79 2.13
N ASP A 94 17.99 -12.13 3.21
CA ASP A 94 17.95 -12.69 4.57
C ASP A 94 16.80 -12.02 5.37
N PRO A 95 15.63 -12.67 5.54
CA PRO A 95 14.55 -12.11 6.34
C PRO A 95 14.91 -11.84 7.80
N GLY A 96 15.96 -12.47 8.34
CA GLY A 96 16.48 -12.19 9.68
C GLY A 96 17.07 -10.77 9.81
N GLN A 97 17.41 -10.14 8.69
CA GLN A 97 17.89 -8.76 8.64
C GLN A 97 16.77 -7.73 8.37
N TRP A 98 15.51 -8.17 8.35
CA TRP A 98 14.38 -7.27 8.16
C TRP A 98 13.92 -6.70 9.49
N LEU A 99 13.60 -5.42 9.48
CA LEU A 99 13.02 -4.69 10.60
C LEU A 99 11.66 -4.14 10.18
N PHE A 100 10.60 -4.70 10.72
CA PHE A 100 9.26 -4.15 10.63
C PHE A 100 9.17 -2.96 11.54
N LEU A 101 8.53 -1.88 11.10
CA LEU A 101 8.40 -0.64 11.87
C LEU A 101 7.02 -0.03 11.69
N ASP A 102 6.47 0.43 12.81
CA ASP A 102 5.24 1.21 12.89
C ASP A 102 5.36 2.23 14.02
N THR A 103 4.73 3.42 13.89
CA THR A 103 4.86 4.51 14.87
C THR A 103 3.52 5.06 15.32
N GLU A 104 3.43 5.37 16.63
CA GLU A 104 2.34 6.20 17.16
C GLU A 104 2.83 7.62 17.37
N THR A 105 2.03 8.59 16.92
CA THR A 105 2.47 9.97 16.79
C THR A 105 1.52 10.94 17.49
N THR A 106 2.05 12.12 17.86
CA THR A 106 1.26 13.19 18.48
C THR A 106 0.35 13.93 17.49
N GLY A 107 0.37 13.56 16.19
CA GLY A 107 -0.49 14.17 15.17
C GLY A 107 -0.17 13.68 13.76
N ILE A 108 -1.14 13.82 12.86
CA ILE A 108 -1.08 13.32 11.47
C ILE A 108 -0.35 14.30 10.52
N ALA A 109 -0.21 15.56 10.91
CA ALA A 109 0.20 16.64 9.98
C ALA A 109 1.70 16.61 9.59
N GLY A 110 2.52 15.77 10.23
CA GLY A 110 3.98 15.79 10.05
C GLY A 110 4.60 17.14 10.48
N GLY A 111 5.89 17.30 10.27
CA GLY A 111 6.64 18.53 10.61
C GLY A 111 7.28 18.49 11.98
N THR A 112 7.99 19.57 12.32
CA THR A 112 8.89 19.63 13.48
C THR A 112 8.20 19.58 14.85
N GLY A 113 6.89 19.82 14.91
CA GLY A 113 6.08 19.74 16.12
C GLY A 113 5.42 18.39 16.37
N THR A 114 5.58 17.41 15.47
CA THR A 114 5.05 16.07 15.64
C THR A 114 6.14 15.16 16.19
N TYR A 115 5.81 14.40 17.24
CA TYR A 115 6.69 13.41 17.86
C TYR A 115 6.17 12.00 17.56
N ALA A 116 7.10 11.07 17.33
CA ALA A 116 6.82 9.65 17.40
C ALA A 116 7.02 9.21 18.87
N PHE A 117 5.96 9.28 19.66
CA PHE A 117 6.06 9.00 21.09
C PHE A 117 6.16 7.52 21.42
N MET A 118 5.76 6.67 20.46
CA MET A 118 5.99 5.24 20.47
C MET A 118 6.54 4.82 19.11
N VAL A 119 7.62 4.03 19.13
CA VAL A 119 8.15 3.37 17.96
C VAL A 119 8.14 1.87 18.23
N GLY A 120 7.28 1.18 17.50
CA GLY A 120 7.23 -0.27 17.50
C GLY A 120 8.10 -0.83 16.40
N ILE A 121 8.88 -1.85 16.73
CA ILE A 121 9.67 -2.63 15.79
C ILE A 121 9.44 -4.12 15.98
N ALA A 122 9.60 -4.89 14.91
CA ALA A 122 9.56 -6.35 15.01
C ALA A 122 10.55 -6.99 14.01
N TRP A 123 10.96 -8.20 14.32
CA TRP A 123 11.83 -9.00 13.45
C TRP A 123 11.61 -10.49 13.66
N TRP A 124 11.97 -11.27 12.67
CA TRP A 124 11.93 -12.73 12.79
C TRP A 124 13.05 -13.23 13.71
N ASP A 125 12.70 -14.07 14.66
CA ASP A 125 13.64 -14.64 15.65
C ASP A 125 13.19 -16.02 16.11
N ALA A 126 14.10 -17.00 16.07
CA ALA A 126 13.94 -18.33 16.61
C ALA A 126 12.59 -19.05 16.29
N GLY A 127 12.09 -18.86 15.06
CA GLY A 127 10.83 -19.47 14.59
C GLY A 127 9.57 -18.74 15.03
N GLY A 128 9.70 -17.50 15.48
CA GLY A 128 8.61 -16.61 15.84
C GLY A 128 8.89 -15.17 15.41
N LEU A 129 8.13 -14.27 15.99
CA LEU A 129 8.27 -12.83 15.80
C LEU A 129 8.62 -12.16 17.13
N GLN A 130 9.78 -11.52 17.21
CA GLN A 130 10.11 -10.63 18.30
C GLN A 130 9.52 -9.26 18.01
N VAL A 131 8.76 -8.73 18.95
CA VAL A 131 8.27 -7.34 18.95
C VAL A 131 8.97 -6.59 20.07
N GLU A 132 9.42 -5.39 19.78
CA GLU A 132 9.99 -4.44 20.75
C GLU A 132 9.37 -3.07 20.53
N GLN A 133 8.94 -2.42 21.61
CA GLN A 133 8.30 -1.11 21.55
C GLN A 133 9.06 -0.15 22.44
N PHE A 134 9.46 0.97 21.90
CA PHE A 134 10.08 2.09 22.60
C PHE A 134 9.04 3.17 22.82
N PHE A 135 8.92 3.65 24.04
CA PHE A 135 7.90 4.62 24.42
C PHE A 135 8.51 5.77 25.23
N MET A 136 8.11 6.99 24.93
CA MET A 136 8.47 8.19 25.66
C MET A 136 7.40 8.48 26.73
N ARG A 137 7.79 8.39 28.00
CA ARG A 137 6.94 8.81 29.14
C ARG A 137 6.88 10.34 29.25
N ASP A 138 7.87 11.02 28.64
CA ASP A 138 7.92 12.47 28.47
C ASP A 138 8.73 12.81 27.20
N LEU A 139 8.56 14.00 26.66
CA LEU A 139 9.20 14.42 25.40
C LEU A 139 10.72 14.51 25.48
N ASP A 140 11.28 14.65 26.67
CA ASP A 140 12.74 14.67 26.91
C ASP A 140 13.40 13.28 26.73
N GLU A 141 12.62 12.20 26.72
CA GLU A 141 13.11 10.84 26.49
C GLU A 141 13.38 10.53 25.01
N GLU A 142 13.04 11.43 24.08
CA GLU A 142 13.20 11.22 22.64
C GLU A 142 14.62 10.84 22.22
N HIS A 143 15.62 11.51 22.76
CA HIS A 143 17.01 11.23 22.38
C HIS A 143 17.44 9.82 22.78
N SER A 144 16.99 9.37 23.95
CA SER A 144 17.27 8.02 24.43
C SER A 144 16.61 6.96 23.54
N LEU A 145 15.34 7.16 23.18
CA LEU A 145 14.58 6.29 22.28
C LEU A 145 15.22 6.21 20.89
N LEU A 146 15.54 7.35 20.29
CA LEU A 146 16.12 7.40 18.94
C LEU A 146 17.51 6.75 18.86
N LEU A 147 18.31 6.81 19.92
CA LEU A 147 19.60 6.12 19.97
C LEU A 147 19.41 4.60 19.91
N GLU A 148 18.46 4.07 20.69
CA GLU A 148 18.16 2.63 20.72
C GLU A 148 17.61 2.16 19.38
N LEU A 149 16.69 2.92 18.78
CA LEU A 149 16.18 2.64 17.45
C LEU A 149 17.31 2.58 16.40
N SER A 150 18.26 3.53 16.45
CA SER A 150 19.42 3.51 15.54
C SER A 150 20.23 2.23 15.67
N ALA A 151 20.43 1.72 16.89
CA ALA A 151 21.16 0.48 17.12
C ALA A 151 20.45 -0.70 16.46
N ARG A 152 19.12 -0.83 16.64
CA ARG A 152 18.32 -1.90 16.00
C ARG A 152 18.32 -1.81 14.47
N MET A 153 18.28 -0.60 13.92
CA MET A 153 18.35 -0.39 12.47
C MET A 153 19.72 -0.71 11.88
N CYS A 154 20.81 -0.54 12.64
CA CYS A 154 22.14 -0.99 12.23
C CYS A 154 22.24 -2.51 12.16
N GLU A 155 21.62 -3.21 13.11
CA GLU A 155 21.58 -4.67 13.13
C GLU A 155 20.73 -5.26 11.99
N ARG A 156 19.64 -4.54 11.62
CA ARG A 156 18.65 -4.97 10.62
C ARG A 156 18.39 -3.87 9.61
N PRO A 157 19.21 -3.81 8.54
CA PRO A 157 19.22 -2.67 7.63
C PRO A 157 18.11 -2.68 6.58
N VAL A 158 17.23 -3.70 6.56
CA VAL A 158 16.09 -3.77 5.65
C VAL A 158 14.83 -3.35 6.40
N LEU A 159 14.36 -2.14 6.15
CA LEU A 159 13.16 -1.60 6.77
C LEU A 159 11.91 -2.04 6.02
N VAL A 160 10.91 -2.54 6.74
CA VAL A 160 9.60 -2.94 6.20
C VAL A 160 8.50 -2.16 6.92
N THR A 161 7.65 -1.48 6.16
CA THR A 161 6.58 -0.63 6.71
C THR A 161 5.28 -0.78 5.92
N PHE A 162 4.21 -0.23 6.46
CA PHE A 162 2.95 -0.05 5.74
C PHE A 162 2.61 1.44 5.60
N ASN A 163 2.86 2.02 4.43
CA ASN A 163 2.77 3.46 4.15
C ASN A 163 3.87 4.31 4.82
N GLY A 164 4.85 3.68 5.41
CA GLY A 164 5.90 4.35 6.19
C GLY A 164 6.85 5.19 5.35
N LYS A 165 6.98 4.92 4.04
CA LYS A 165 7.74 5.81 3.14
C LYS A 165 7.20 7.23 3.08
N SER A 166 5.89 7.38 3.31
CA SER A 166 5.21 8.69 3.24
C SER A 166 4.97 9.31 4.61
N PHE A 167 5.01 8.52 5.70
CA PHE A 167 4.66 8.98 7.05
C PHE A 167 5.75 8.71 8.09
N ASP A 168 5.96 7.45 8.49
CA ASP A 168 6.83 7.10 9.61
C ASP A 168 8.27 7.52 9.37
N TRP A 169 8.82 7.14 8.21
CA TRP A 169 10.23 7.38 7.92
C TRP A 169 10.57 8.87 7.78
N PRO A 170 9.84 9.71 7.03
CA PRO A 170 10.10 11.15 6.97
C PRO A 170 9.96 11.85 8.32
N LEU A 171 9.04 11.38 9.19
CA LEU A 171 8.94 11.88 10.55
C LEU A 171 10.19 11.54 11.34
N LEU A 172 10.59 10.27 11.39
CA LEU A 172 11.79 9.83 12.11
C LEU A 172 13.05 10.53 11.59
N GLU A 173 13.23 10.67 10.28
CA GLU A 173 14.34 11.45 9.72
C GLU A 173 14.34 12.88 10.23
N THR A 174 13.17 13.52 10.30
CA THR A 174 13.04 14.89 10.84
C THR A 174 13.44 14.92 12.30
N ARG A 175 13.01 13.97 13.11
CA ARG A 175 13.34 13.86 14.53
C ARG A 175 14.85 13.66 14.74
N TYR A 176 15.47 12.74 14.00
CA TYR A 176 16.91 12.53 14.01
C TYR A 176 17.69 13.81 13.65
N ARG A 177 17.27 14.53 12.62
CA ARG A 177 17.91 15.80 12.23
C ARG A 177 17.78 16.88 13.31
N MET A 178 16.70 16.88 14.06
CA MET A 178 16.46 17.85 15.15
C MET A 178 17.32 17.55 16.37
N THR A 179 17.60 16.30 16.70
CA THR A 179 18.46 15.96 17.83
C THR A 179 19.90 16.40 17.62
N ARG A 180 20.39 16.47 16.36
CA ARG A 180 21.78 16.80 15.97
C ARG A 180 22.87 15.92 16.62
N ALA A 181 22.52 15.14 17.64
CA ALA A 181 23.45 14.33 18.42
C ALA A 181 23.46 12.86 17.99
N ILE A 182 22.44 12.41 17.27
CA ILE A 182 22.26 11.03 16.86
C ILE A 182 22.14 11.00 15.34
N PRO A 183 23.15 10.45 14.63
CA PRO A 183 23.04 10.27 13.19
C PRO A 183 21.94 9.25 12.88
N PRO A 184 21.06 9.53 11.90
CA PRO A 184 20.06 8.55 11.49
C PRO A 184 20.76 7.32 10.91
N SER A 185 20.38 6.13 11.37
CA SER A 185 20.74 4.90 10.67
C SER A 185 19.85 4.79 9.44
N MET A 186 20.43 5.04 8.26
CA MET A 186 19.70 4.92 7.01
C MET A 186 19.51 3.43 6.64
N PRO A 187 18.29 2.98 6.39
CA PRO A 187 18.09 1.61 5.92
C PRO A 187 18.75 1.41 4.55
N LYS A 188 19.42 0.27 4.36
CA LYS A 188 19.96 -0.12 3.04
C LYS A 188 18.84 -0.33 2.02
N LEU A 189 17.71 -0.80 2.48
CA LEU A 189 16.50 -1.03 1.69
C LEU A 189 15.26 -0.68 2.51
N HIS A 190 14.27 -0.06 1.88
CA HIS A 190 12.97 0.21 2.48
C HIS A 190 11.86 -0.41 1.63
N LEU A 191 11.20 -1.45 2.15
CA LEU A 191 10.02 -2.09 1.58
C LEU A 191 8.76 -1.47 2.18
N ASP A 192 7.95 -0.80 1.36
CA ASP A 192 6.64 -0.32 1.79
C ASP A 192 5.56 -1.20 1.18
N LEU A 193 4.89 -1.98 2.02
CA LEU A 193 3.93 -3.00 1.60
C LEU A 193 2.58 -2.43 1.14
N LEU A 194 2.31 -1.14 1.37
CA LEU A 194 1.09 -0.50 0.87
C LEU A 194 1.00 -0.56 -0.67
N HIS A 195 2.13 -0.39 -1.36
CA HIS A 195 2.15 -0.38 -2.81
C HIS A 195 1.78 -1.73 -3.43
N PRO A 196 2.42 -2.86 -3.08
CA PRO A 196 2.00 -4.18 -3.55
C PRO A 196 0.60 -4.55 -3.06
N ALA A 197 0.22 -4.23 -1.83
CA ALA A 197 -1.12 -4.48 -1.33
C ALA A 197 -2.21 -3.77 -2.16
N ARG A 198 -1.98 -2.51 -2.56
CA ARG A 198 -2.88 -1.78 -3.46
C ARG A 198 -3.00 -2.44 -4.84
N GLN A 199 -1.93 -3.00 -5.36
CA GLN A 199 -1.95 -3.68 -6.65
C GLN A 199 -2.72 -4.99 -6.58
N LEU A 200 -2.53 -5.76 -5.52
CA LEU A 200 -3.14 -7.07 -5.32
C LEU A 200 -4.62 -6.95 -4.95
N TRP A 201 -4.96 -6.18 -3.94
CA TRP A 201 -6.26 -6.30 -3.27
C TRP A 201 -7.19 -5.10 -3.40
N ARG A 202 -6.71 -3.91 -3.81
CA ARG A 202 -7.60 -2.76 -4.00
C ARG A 202 -8.73 -3.00 -5.01
N PRO A 203 -8.53 -3.77 -6.11
CA PRO A 203 -9.64 -4.09 -7.03
C PRO A 203 -10.79 -4.85 -6.38
N ARG A 204 -10.50 -5.70 -5.39
CA ARG A 204 -11.50 -6.49 -4.65
C ARG A 204 -12.06 -5.74 -3.44
N LEU A 205 -11.19 -5.18 -2.62
CA LEU A 205 -11.55 -4.64 -1.31
C LEU A 205 -11.94 -3.16 -1.33
N GLY A 206 -11.53 -2.40 -2.35
CA GLY A 206 -11.66 -0.95 -2.39
C GLY A 206 -10.72 -0.24 -1.39
N SER A 207 -10.83 -0.57 -0.11
CA SER A 207 -9.91 -0.17 0.95
C SER A 207 -8.78 -1.17 1.13
N VAL A 208 -7.58 -0.67 1.43
CA VAL A 208 -6.39 -1.48 1.75
C VAL A 208 -5.71 -0.95 3.02
N ARG A 209 -6.48 -0.60 4.03
CA ARG A 209 -5.94 -0.36 5.37
C ARG A 209 -5.43 -1.67 5.93
N LEU A 210 -4.41 -1.63 6.79
CA LEU A 210 -3.82 -2.85 7.34
C LEU A 210 -4.86 -3.75 8.01
N LYS A 211 -5.74 -3.19 8.82
CA LYS A 211 -6.86 -3.92 9.46
C LYS A 211 -7.83 -4.58 8.47
N ASP A 212 -8.07 -3.96 7.30
CA ASP A 212 -8.93 -4.55 6.28
C ASP A 212 -8.24 -5.75 5.60
N LEU A 213 -6.92 -5.66 5.41
CA LEU A 213 -6.11 -6.76 4.89
C LEU A 213 -6.00 -7.91 5.89
N GLU A 214 -5.82 -7.63 7.16
CA GLU A 214 -5.84 -8.65 8.23
C GLU A 214 -7.16 -9.43 8.19
N ARG A 215 -8.27 -8.72 8.13
CA ARG A 215 -9.61 -9.30 8.09
C ARG A 215 -9.85 -10.16 6.85
N HIS A 216 -9.61 -9.61 5.67
CA HIS A 216 -10.08 -10.18 4.41
C HIS A 216 -9.02 -10.98 3.64
N VAL A 217 -7.73 -10.84 3.99
CA VAL A 217 -6.62 -11.50 3.31
C VAL A 217 -5.91 -12.50 4.22
N LEU A 218 -5.65 -12.11 5.47
CA LEU A 218 -4.99 -12.98 6.43
C LEU A 218 -5.98 -13.90 7.17
N GLY A 219 -7.29 -13.63 7.07
CA GLY A 219 -8.33 -14.46 7.67
C GLY A 219 -8.43 -14.32 9.19
N ALA A 220 -8.09 -13.15 9.72
CA ALA A 220 -8.09 -12.88 11.17
C ALA A 220 -9.47 -13.05 11.82
N GLU A 221 -10.58 -12.96 11.09
CA GLU A 221 -11.93 -13.16 11.65
C GLU A 221 -12.39 -14.61 11.73
N GLY A 222 -11.87 -15.51 10.88
CA GLY A 222 -12.31 -16.91 10.80
C GLY A 222 -11.49 -17.87 11.64
N ARG A 223 -10.34 -17.44 12.14
CA ARG A 223 -9.45 -18.22 13.00
C ARG A 223 -9.42 -17.54 14.36
N ALA A 224 -9.36 -18.32 15.44
CA ALA A 224 -9.06 -17.82 16.78
C ALA A 224 -7.57 -17.38 16.82
N LEU A 225 -7.21 -16.41 15.97
CA LEU A 225 -5.89 -15.83 16.00
C LEU A 225 -5.82 -14.93 17.24
N GLU A 226 -4.76 -15.09 18.00
CA GLU A 226 -4.50 -14.31 19.22
C GLU A 226 -4.42 -12.79 18.97
N TRP A 227 -4.48 -12.33 17.71
CA TRP A 227 -4.44 -10.93 17.32
C TRP A 227 -5.77 -10.38 16.77
N SER A 228 -6.87 -11.01 17.16
CA SER A 228 -8.20 -10.48 16.83
C SER A 228 -8.37 -9.06 17.38
N ARG A 229 -8.82 -8.14 16.52
CA ARG A 229 -9.00 -6.72 16.88
C ARG A 229 -10.37 -6.42 17.50
N HIS A 230 -10.99 -7.38 18.20
CA HIS A 230 -12.32 -7.20 18.78
C HIS A 230 -12.39 -6.04 19.78
N ASP A 231 -11.31 -5.82 20.54
CA ASP A 231 -11.20 -4.76 21.55
C ASP A 231 -10.13 -3.72 21.16
N ASP A 232 -9.92 -3.48 19.87
CA ASP A 232 -8.92 -2.54 19.41
C ASP A 232 -9.40 -1.09 19.59
N ILE A 233 -8.47 -0.21 19.91
CA ILE A 233 -8.75 1.20 20.09
C ILE A 233 -8.88 1.92 18.73
N ASP A 234 -9.63 3.01 18.71
CA ASP A 234 -9.66 3.88 17.53
C ASP A 234 -8.34 4.68 17.46
N SER A 235 -7.57 4.43 16.39
CA SER A 235 -6.27 5.11 16.18
C SER A 235 -6.38 6.64 16.15
N SER A 236 -7.56 7.21 15.86
CA SER A 236 -7.77 8.67 15.93
C SER A 236 -7.72 9.23 17.36
N LEU A 237 -7.91 8.38 18.38
CA LEU A 237 -7.88 8.76 19.78
C LEU A 237 -6.50 8.64 20.42
N ILE A 238 -5.59 7.91 19.78
CA ILE A 238 -4.24 7.62 20.33
C ILE A 238 -3.45 8.89 20.70
N PRO A 239 -3.39 9.94 19.85
CA PRO A 239 -2.70 11.17 20.23
C PRO A 239 -3.29 11.82 21.48
N GLN A 240 -4.61 11.79 21.62
CA GLN A 240 -5.28 12.37 22.78
C GLN A 240 -4.98 11.58 24.05
N MET A 241 -4.98 10.24 23.99
CA MET A 241 -4.62 9.38 25.14
C MET A 241 -3.21 9.68 25.64
N TYR A 242 -2.25 9.89 24.72
CA TYR A 242 -0.89 10.26 25.10
C TYR A 242 -0.82 11.65 25.74
N PHE A 243 -1.51 12.65 25.20
CA PHE A 243 -1.55 13.99 25.80
C PHE A 243 -2.23 14.00 27.17
N ASP A 244 -3.25 13.18 27.38
CA ASP A 244 -3.92 13.07 28.68
C ASP A 244 -2.97 12.46 29.71
N TYR A 245 -2.22 11.42 29.31
CA TYR A 245 -1.16 10.83 30.14
C TYR A 245 -0.06 11.85 30.52
N LEU A 246 0.45 12.65 29.57
CA LEU A 246 1.44 13.69 29.83
C LEU A 246 0.91 14.76 30.82
N ARG A 247 -0.38 14.96 30.93
CA ARG A 247 -1.02 15.87 31.89
C ARG A 247 -1.25 15.25 33.26
N GLY A 248 -0.81 14.01 33.48
CA GLY A 248 -1.00 13.28 34.72
C GLY A 248 -2.30 12.46 34.76
N GLY A 249 -2.91 12.20 33.61
CA GLY A 249 -4.04 11.27 33.49
C GLY A 249 -3.60 9.80 33.67
N PRO A 250 -4.57 8.88 33.75
CA PRO A 250 -4.32 7.48 34.05
C PRO A 250 -3.50 6.77 32.93
N ALA A 251 -2.63 5.83 33.33
CA ALA A 251 -1.78 5.06 32.40
C ALA A 251 -2.51 3.94 31.68
N GLU A 252 -3.64 3.46 32.20
CA GLU A 252 -4.37 2.29 31.68
C GLU A 252 -4.76 2.38 30.19
N PRO A 253 -5.21 3.54 29.65
CA PRO A 253 -5.54 3.66 28.24
C PRO A 253 -4.35 3.37 27.33
N LEU A 254 -3.12 3.68 27.77
CA LEU A 254 -1.91 3.43 26.99
C LEU A 254 -1.62 1.95 26.79
N ALA A 255 -2.08 1.06 27.68
CA ALA A 255 -1.96 -0.38 27.45
C ALA A 255 -2.70 -0.81 26.17
N GLY A 256 -3.81 -0.14 25.83
CA GLY A 256 -4.50 -0.30 24.54
C GLY A 256 -3.64 0.14 23.36
N VAL A 257 -2.91 1.27 23.50
CA VAL A 257 -2.00 1.77 22.46
C VAL A 257 -0.85 0.80 22.19
N PHE A 258 -0.23 0.25 23.25
CA PHE A 258 0.80 -0.78 23.09
C PHE A 258 0.27 -2.01 22.35
N ARG A 259 -0.91 -2.49 22.72
CA ARG A 259 -1.54 -3.65 22.07
C ARG A 259 -1.90 -3.33 20.61
N HIS A 260 -2.40 -2.13 20.29
CA HIS A 260 -2.69 -1.68 18.92
C HIS A 260 -1.45 -1.77 18.03
N ASN A 261 -0.36 -1.13 18.44
CA ASN A 261 0.89 -1.14 17.70
C ASN A 261 1.49 -2.57 17.57
N GLN A 262 1.36 -3.44 18.59
CA GLN A 262 1.77 -4.86 18.47
C GLN A 262 0.97 -5.59 17.38
N MET A 263 -0.34 -5.35 17.30
CA MET A 263 -1.18 -5.96 16.27
C MET A 263 -0.80 -5.46 14.89
N ASP A 264 -0.48 -4.18 14.73
CA ASP A 264 -0.02 -3.60 13.45
C ASP A 264 1.29 -4.25 13.01
N LEU A 265 2.26 -4.41 13.89
CA LEU A 265 3.53 -5.09 13.59
C LEU A 265 3.35 -6.57 13.22
N ARG A 266 2.50 -7.29 13.94
CA ARG A 266 2.19 -8.69 13.65
C ARG A 266 1.48 -8.83 12.30
N GLY A 267 0.48 -7.97 12.06
CA GLY A 267 -0.23 -7.89 10.79
C GLY A 267 0.70 -7.55 9.62
N LEU A 268 1.62 -6.62 9.82
CA LEU A 268 2.62 -6.22 8.82
C LEU A 268 3.56 -7.37 8.46
N ALA A 269 4.06 -8.11 9.46
CA ALA A 269 4.93 -9.27 9.27
C ALA A 269 4.21 -10.40 8.53
N ALA A 270 2.98 -10.73 8.94
CA ALA A 270 2.15 -11.74 8.27
C ALA A 270 1.80 -11.33 6.83
N LEU A 271 1.54 -10.04 6.60
CA LEU A 271 1.26 -9.52 5.25
C LEU A 271 2.48 -9.64 4.33
N ALA A 272 3.69 -9.39 4.84
CA ALA A 272 4.93 -9.59 4.09
C ALA A 272 5.06 -11.06 3.63
N GLY A 273 4.89 -12.01 4.54
CA GLY A 273 4.89 -13.43 4.23
C GLY A 273 3.81 -13.80 3.20
N LYS A 274 2.59 -13.32 3.38
CA LYS A 274 1.48 -13.59 2.45
C LYS A 274 1.74 -13.05 1.03
N ILE A 275 2.28 -11.84 0.90
CA ILE A 275 2.63 -11.26 -0.40
C ILE A 275 3.69 -12.11 -1.09
N LEU A 276 4.77 -12.46 -0.40
CA LEU A 276 5.86 -13.24 -0.99
C LEU A 276 5.40 -14.64 -1.41
N THR A 277 4.63 -15.33 -0.57
CA THR A 277 4.04 -16.64 -0.90
C THR A 277 3.14 -16.58 -2.15
N LEU A 278 2.33 -15.54 -2.29
CA LEU A 278 1.51 -15.34 -3.50
C LEU A 278 2.37 -15.10 -4.75
N LEU A 279 3.45 -14.35 -4.60
CA LEU A 279 4.38 -14.07 -5.70
C LEU A 279 5.14 -15.32 -6.13
N ASP A 280 5.56 -16.15 -5.19
CA ASP A 280 6.22 -17.44 -5.46
C ASP A 280 5.28 -18.39 -6.20
N SER A 281 4.03 -18.50 -5.75
CA SER A 281 2.98 -19.25 -6.45
C SER A 281 2.77 -18.71 -7.88
N ALA A 282 2.69 -17.40 -8.03
CA ALA A 282 2.53 -16.75 -9.33
C ALA A 282 3.72 -16.96 -10.25
N HIS A 283 4.92 -17.02 -9.69
CA HIS A 283 6.14 -17.31 -10.45
C HIS A 283 6.21 -18.75 -10.95
N GLY A 284 5.42 -19.64 -10.37
CA GLY A 284 5.29 -21.05 -10.76
C GLY A 284 6.22 -21.98 -9.99
N PHE A 285 6.68 -21.59 -8.80
CA PHE A 285 7.41 -22.49 -7.92
C PHE A 285 6.47 -23.58 -7.40
N PRO A 286 6.78 -24.88 -7.59
CA PRO A 286 5.86 -26.00 -7.29
C PRO A 286 5.43 -26.05 -5.82
N GLU A 287 6.36 -25.73 -4.92
CA GLU A 287 6.13 -25.76 -3.47
C GLU A 287 5.13 -24.71 -2.99
N ALA A 288 4.99 -23.63 -3.75
CA ALA A 288 4.06 -22.55 -3.44
C ALA A 288 2.65 -22.74 -4.07
N ALA A 289 2.43 -23.80 -4.86
CA ALA A 289 1.17 -24.02 -5.57
C ALA A 289 -0.06 -24.13 -4.65
N HIS A 290 0.13 -24.64 -3.43
CA HIS A 290 -0.93 -24.76 -2.41
C HIS A 290 -1.37 -23.43 -1.81
N HIS A 291 -0.60 -22.36 -2.02
CA HIS A 291 -0.87 -21.02 -1.51
C HIS A 291 -1.43 -20.06 -2.56
N SER A 292 -1.83 -20.57 -3.73
CA SER A 292 -2.42 -19.76 -4.78
C SER A 292 -3.75 -19.16 -4.32
N THR A 293 -4.04 -17.94 -4.75
CA THR A 293 -5.38 -17.38 -4.58
C THR A 293 -6.33 -17.98 -5.60
N HIS A 294 -7.56 -18.25 -5.19
CA HIS A 294 -8.65 -18.71 -6.06
C HIS A 294 -9.65 -17.59 -6.38
N ASP A 295 -9.54 -16.42 -5.73
CA ASP A 295 -10.40 -15.28 -6.04
C ASP A 295 -9.98 -14.68 -7.39
N PRO A 296 -10.90 -14.58 -8.38
CA PRO A 296 -10.57 -14.09 -9.71
C PRO A 296 -10.04 -12.66 -9.72
N ILE A 297 -10.49 -11.80 -8.78
CA ILE A 297 -10.04 -10.40 -8.71
C ILE A 297 -8.64 -10.33 -8.10
N ASP A 298 -8.32 -11.19 -7.15
CA ASP A 298 -6.95 -11.27 -6.60
C ASP A 298 -5.98 -11.84 -7.66
N LEU A 299 -6.41 -12.83 -8.47
CA LEU A 299 -5.65 -13.29 -9.64
C LEU A 299 -5.39 -12.15 -10.65
N TYR A 300 -6.39 -11.30 -10.89
CA TYR A 300 -6.21 -10.10 -11.71
C TYR A 300 -5.19 -9.13 -11.09
N GLY A 301 -5.26 -8.88 -9.77
CA GLY A 301 -4.27 -8.07 -9.06
C GLY A 301 -2.85 -8.62 -9.21
N LEU A 302 -2.70 -9.92 -9.05
CA LEU A 302 -1.44 -10.66 -9.18
C LEU A 302 -0.88 -10.61 -10.62
N SER A 303 -1.75 -10.79 -11.64
CA SER A 303 -1.36 -10.67 -13.04
C SER A 303 -0.82 -9.29 -13.39
N ARG A 304 -1.39 -8.22 -12.81
CA ARG A 304 -0.88 -6.84 -12.98
C ARG A 304 0.50 -6.64 -12.38
N LEU A 305 0.77 -7.23 -11.23
CA LEU A 305 2.07 -7.16 -10.60
C LEU A 305 3.11 -7.90 -11.44
N MET A 306 2.79 -9.11 -11.89
CA MET A 306 3.63 -9.90 -12.81
C MET A 306 3.85 -9.20 -14.15
N HIS A 307 2.84 -8.54 -14.71
CA HIS A 307 2.98 -7.79 -15.97
C HIS A 307 4.01 -6.64 -15.86
N ARG A 308 4.12 -6.04 -14.68
CA ARG A 308 5.06 -4.91 -14.47
C ARG A 308 6.49 -5.36 -14.24
N ARG A 309 6.68 -6.50 -13.59
CA ARG A 309 7.97 -6.86 -13.00
C ARG A 309 8.39 -8.32 -13.24
N GLY A 310 7.46 -9.17 -13.62
CA GLY A 310 7.70 -10.60 -13.83
C GLY A 310 7.80 -10.99 -15.31
N PRO A 311 7.94 -12.28 -15.57
CA PRO A 311 7.94 -12.82 -16.94
C PRO A 311 6.61 -12.58 -17.64
N PRO A 312 6.61 -12.04 -18.89
CA PRO A 312 5.36 -11.75 -19.63
C PRO A 312 4.46 -12.98 -19.80
N ALA A 313 5.04 -14.16 -20.03
CA ALA A 313 4.30 -15.41 -20.19
C ALA A 313 3.47 -15.76 -18.94
N ARG A 314 4.01 -15.56 -17.74
CA ARG A 314 3.30 -15.80 -16.48
C ARG A 314 2.20 -14.77 -16.25
N ALA A 315 2.47 -13.51 -16.59
CA ALA A 315 1.42 -12.48 -16.54
C ALA A 315 0.24 -12.84 -17.43
N ARG A 316 0.50 -13.28 -18.67
CA ARG A 316 -0.52 -13.74 -19.62
C ARG A 316 -1.36 -14.88 -19.04
N GLU A 317 -0.71 -15.92 -18.55
CA GLU A 317 -1.37 -17.10 -17.98
C GLU A 317 -2.28 -16.74 -16.81
N LEU A 318 -1.82 -15.85 -15.92
CA LEU A 318 -2.61 -15.36 -14.78
C LEU A 318 -3.83 -14.54 -15.24
N TYR A 319 -3.68 -13.65 -16.25
CA TYR A 319 -4.82 -12.91 -16.82
C TYR A 319 -5.85 -13.86 -17.43
N GLU A 320 -5.40 -14.84 -18.20
CA GLU A 320 -6.28 -15.84 -18.82
C GLU A 320 -6.99 -16.69 -17.77
N THR A 321 -6.29 -17.05 -16.69
CA THR A 321 -6.90 -17.79 -15.57
C THR A 321 -7.94 -16.95 -14.85
N ALA A 322 -7.65 -15.66 -14.56
CA ALA A 322 -8.60 -14.75 -13.95
C ALA A 322 -9.86 -14.56 -14.82
N LEU A 323 -9.69 -14.39 -16.13
CA LEU A 323 -10.81 -14.26 -17.09
C LEU A 323 -11.66 -15.53 -17.16
N ARG A 324 -11.04 -16.71 -17.16
CA ARG A 324 -11.76 -18.01 -17.15
C ARG A 324 -12.50 -18.27 -15.85
N ALA A 325 -11.98 -17.80 -14.73
CA ALA A 325 -12.60 -17.93 -13.41
C ALA A 325 -13.83 -17.02 -13.22
N GLY A 326 -14.04 -16.05 -14.12
CA GLY A 326 -15.19 -15.16 -14.12
C GLY A 326 -14.95 -13.88 -13.29
N LEU A 327 -14.64 -12.79 -13.97
CA LEU A 327 -14.46 -11.48 -13.38
C LEU A 327 -15.74 -10.64 -13.47
N PRO A 328 -16.00 -9.73 -12.51
CA PRO A 328 -17.01 -8.70 -12.69
C PRO A 328 -16.73 -7.88 -13.96
N ARG A 329 -17.77 -7.53 -14.72
CA ARG A 329 -17.66 -6.92 -16.06
C ARG A 329 -16.69 -5.74 -16.14
N HIS A 330 -16.64 -4.89 -15.11
CA HIS A 330 -15.73 -3.75 -15.09
C HIS A 330 -14.26 -4.18 -14.94
N VAL A 331 -13.97 -5.23 -14.14
CA VAL A 331 -12.62 -5.80 -13.97
C VAL A 331 -12.24 -6.63 -15.19
N GLU A 332 -13.18 -7.38 -15.76
CA GLU A 332 -12.99 -8.16 -16.99
C GLU A 332 -12.47 -7.28 -18.13
N ARG A 333 -13.11 -6.13 -18.37
CA ARG A 333 -12.65 -5.17 -19.39
C ARG A 333 -11.24 -4.65 -19.12
N LEU A 334 -10.90 -4.39 -17.86
CA LEU A 334 -9.54 -4.00 -17.49
C LEU A 334 -8.54 -5.13 -17.75
N ALA A 335 -8.88 -6.36 -17.39
CA ALA A 335 -8.04 -7.53 -17.62
C ALA A 335 -7.82 -7.80 -19.12
N GLN A 336 -8.87 -7.74 -19.93
CA GLN A 336 -8.78 -7.88 -21.40
C GLN A 336 -7.90 -6.80 -22.02
N ARG A 337 -8.05 -5.54 -21.57
CA ARG A 337 -7.23 -4.42 -22.03
C ARG A 337 -5.74 -4.62 -21.71
N GLU A 338 -5.43 -5.02 -20.48
CA GLU A 338 -4.06 -5.25 -20.04
C GLU A 338 -3.46 -6.49 -20.70
N LEU A 339 -4.22 -7.58 -20.84
CA LEU A 339 -3.80 -8.76 -21.57
C LEU A 339 -3.53 -8.47 -23.06
N ALA A 340 -4.33 -7.63 -23.71
CA ALA A 340 -4.06 -7.20 -25.07
C ALA A 340 -2.75 -6.43 -25.21
N GLN A 341 -2.35 -5.66 -24.18
CA GLN A 341 -1.03 -5.01 -24.16
C GLN A 341 0.12 -6.00 -23.98
N VAL A 342 -0.08 -7.05 -23.17
CA VAL A 342 0.90 -8.14 -23.04
C VAL A 342 1.09 -8.83 -24.40
N ALA A 343 -0.01 -9.29 -25.03
CA ALA A 343 0.01 -9.92 -26.33
C ALA A 343 0.70 -9.06 -27.40
N LYS A 344 0.42 -7.75 -27.42
CA LYS A 344 1.08 -6.79 -28.32
C LYS A 344 2.60 -6.73 -28.09
N ARG A 345 3.07 -6.72 -26.85
CA ARG A 345 4.51 -6.72 -26.53
C ARG A 345 5.19 -8.03 -26.96
N GLU A 346 4.50 -9.14 -26.81
CA GLU A 346 4.94 -10.47 -27.29
C GLU A 346 4.85 -10.62 -28.81
N ARG A 347 4.32 -9.60 -29.52
CA ARG A 347 4.05 -9.61 -30.98
C ARG A 347 2.97 -10.63 -31.39
N ASP A 348 2.20 -11.15 -30.46
CA ASP A 348 0.98 -11.94 -30.74
C ASP A 348 -0.17 -11.00 -31.13
N TYR A 349 -0.11 -10.53 -32.36
CA TYR A 349 -1.11 -9.59 -32.87
C TYR A 349 -2.46 -10.27 -33.10
N THR A 350 -2.49 -11.56 -33.33
CA THR A 350 -3.74 -12.33 -33.47
C THR A 350 -4.55 -12.23 -32.15
N ARG A 351 -3.91 -12.54 -31.04
CA ARG A 351 -4.55 -12.46 -29.73
C ARG A 351 -4.88 -11.01 -29.35
N ALA A 352 -3.96 -10.08 -29.58
CA ALA A 352 -4.15 -8.65 -29.28
C ALA A 352 -5.37 -8.07 -30.02
N THR A 353 -5.50 -8.35 -31.33
CA THR A 353 -6.62 -7.84 -32.14
C THR A 353 -7.95 -8.48 -31.73
N SER A 354 -7.99 -9.79 -31.39
CA SER A 354 -9.19 -10.44 -30.87
C SER A 354 -9.71 -9.74 -29.61
N LEU A 355 -8.83 -9.49 -28.64
CA LEU A 355 -9.18 -8.83 -27.39
C LEU A 355 -9.66 -7.39 -27.60
N TRP A 356 -9.00 -6.62 -28.48
CA TRP A 356 -9.45 -5.26 -28.80
C TRP A 356 -10.81 -5.26 -29.53
N GLU A 357 -11.08 -6.24 -30.40
CA GLU A 357 -12.41 -6.38 -31.05
C GLU A 357 -13.49 -6.75 -30.02
N GLU A 358 -13.19 -7.61 -29.05
CA GLU A 358 -14.10 -7.94 -27.95
C GLU A 358 -14.44 -6.71 -27.11
N LEU A 359 -13.41 -5.95 -26.67
CA LEU A 359 -13.60 -4.70 -25.93
C LEU A 359 -14.44 -3.68 -26.68
N ARG A 360 -14.23 -3.54 -27.98
CA ARG A 360 -14.99 -2.63 -28.84
C ARG A 360 -16.46 -3.04 -28.94
N ARG A 361 -16.74 -4.33 -29.13
CA ARG A 361 -18.12 -4.85 -29.24
C ARG A 361 -18.89 -4.78 -27.92
N ALA A 362 -18.22 -4.98 -26.79
CA ALA A 362 -18.84 -4.93 -25.46
C ALA A 362 -19.45 -3.56 -25.12
N SER A 363 -18.98 -2.48 -25.74
CA SER A 363 -19.53 -1.13 -25.58
C SER A 363 -20.75 -0.83 -26.46
N THR A 364 -20.97 -1.59 -27.53
CA THR A 364 -22.07 -1.37 -28.48
C THR A 364 -23.33 -2.14 -28.13
N SER A 365 -23.32 -2.96 -27.09
CA SER A 365 -24.49 -3.71 -26.65
C SER A 365 -25.52 -2.76 -26.03
N THR A 366 -26.61 -2.52 -26.75
CA THR A 366 -27.70 -1.58 -26.44
C THR A 366 -28.65 -2.05 -25.32
N HIS A 367 -28.36 -3.14 -24.62
CA HIS A 367 -29.15 -3.57 -23.48
C HIS A 367 -28.48 -3.09 -22.19
N PRO A 368 -29.07 -2.09 -21.48
CA PRO A 368 -28.61 -1.78 -20.15
C PRO A 368 -28.76 -3.02 -19.27
N PRO A 369 -27.73 -3.40 -18.50
CA PRO A 369 -27.85 -4.51 -17.58
C PRO A 369 -28.98 -4.20 -16.59
N LYS A 370 -29.82 -5.20 -16.28
CA LYS A 370 -30.97 -5.11 -15.36
C LYS A 370 -30.59 -4.70 -13.92
N PHE A 371 -29.30 -4.56 -13.62
CA PHE A 371 -28.76 -4.01 -12.38
C PHE A 371 -27.85 -2.82 -12.71
N ALA A 372 -28.09 -1.69 -12.11
CA ALA A 372 -27.50 -0.39 -12.33
C ALA A 372 -25.97 -0.45 -12.46
N ALA A 373 -25.46 -0.50 -13.69
CA ALA A 373 -24.13 0.00 -13.97
C ALA A 373 -24.13 1.49 -13.61
N THR A 374 -23.23 1.92 -12.78
CA THR A 374 -23.10 3.34 -12.47
C THR A 374 -22.78 4.10 -13.77
N ILE A 375 -23.17 5.37 -13.86
CA ILE A 375 -22.78 6.25 -14.98
C ILE A 375 -21.28 6.13 -15.24
N GLN A 376 -20.49 6.05 -14.18
CA GLN A 376 -19.03 5.88 -14.23
C GLN A 376 -18.59 4.58 -14.92
N ASP A 377 -19.30 3.46 -14.72
CA ASP A 377 -18.97 2.18 -15.36
C ASP A 377 -19.25 2.22 -16.85
N SER A 378 -20.32 2.90 -17.27
CA SER A 378 -20.65 3.12 -18.67
C SER A 378 -19.62 3.98 -19.37
N GLN A 379 -19.17 5.07 -18.73
CA GLN A 379 -18.12 5.95 -19.22
C GLN A 379 -16.78 5.21 -19.35
N ASN A 380 -16.40 4.41 -18.35
CA ASN A 380 -15.19 3.60 -18.39
C ASN A 380 -15.22 2.54 -19.51
N ALA A 381 -16.40 1.94 -19.74
CA ALA A 381 -16.59 0.99 -20.85
C ALA A 381 -16.40 1.65 -22.21
N LEU A 382 -16.97 2.83 -22.39
CA LEU A 382 -16.84 3.59 -23.64
C LEU A 382 -15.38 4.01 -23.88
N ILE A 383 -14.68 4.52 -22.86
CA ILE A 383 -13.26 4.87 -22.98
C ILE A 383 -12.44 3.64 -23.39
N ALA A 384 -12.69 2.48 -22.77
CA ALA A 384 -11.98 1.25 -23.10
C ALA A 384 -12.23 0.82 -24.57
N ALA A 385 -13.45 0.96 -25.07
CA ALA A 385 -13.77 0.67 -26.46
C ALA A 385 -13.12 1.63 -27.46
N ILE A 386 -13.08 2.93 -27.14
CA ILE A 386 -12.40 3.93 -27.96
C ILE A 386 -10.89 3.67 -28.01
N GLU A 387 -10.28 3.35 -26.88
CA GLU A 387 -8.86 2.98 -26.82
C GLU A 387 -8.58 1.69 -27.61
N ALA A 388 -9.46 0.70 -27.53
CA ALA A 388 -9.37 -0.54 -28.32
C ALA A 388 -9.48 -0.25 -29.84
N ALA A 389 -10.42 0.58 -30.25
CA ALA A 389 -10.54 1.02 -31.65
C ALA A 389 -9.28 1.75 -32.14
N GLU A 390 -8.68 2.58 -31.30
CA GLU A 390 -7.40 3.24 -31.63
C GLU A 390 -6.25 2.23 -31.80
N GLN A 391 -6.14 1.23 -30.93
CA GLN A 391 -5.11 0.20 -31.04
C GLN A 391 -5.30 -0.67 -32.28
N LEU A 392 -6.54 -1.00 -32.63
CA LEU A 392 -6.88 -1.67 -33.89
C LEU A 392 -6.51 -0.81 -35.10
N ALA A 393 -6.82 0.49 -35.06
CA ALA A 393 -6.44 1.40 -36.15
C ALA A 393 -4.91 1.47 -36.32
N ILE A 394 -4.14 1.51 -35.21
CA ILE A 394 -2.68 1.44 -35.24
C ILE A 394 -2.19 0.14 -35.89
N TYR A 395 -2.78 -0.98 -35.54
CA TYR A 395 -2.44 -2.28 -36.10
C TYR A 395 -2.73 -2.34 -37.61
N TYR A 396 -3.93 -1.94 -38.03
CA TYR A 396 -4.31 -1.95 -39.46
C TYR A 396 -3.46 -0.97 -40.29
N GLU A 397 -3.12 0.18 -39.75
CA GLU A 397 -2.25 1.16 -40.43
C GLU A 397 -0.83 0.61 -40.64
N HIS A 398 -0.20 0.13 -39.56
CA HIS A 398 1.25 -0.11 -39.58
C HIS A 398 1.63 -1.55 -39.84
N ARG A 399 0.80 -2.54 -39.44
CA ARG A 399 1.10 -3.97 -39.54
C ARG A 399 0.33 -4.65 -40.67
N ALA A 400 -0.98 -4.54 -40.67
CA ALA A 400 -1.82 -5.15 -41.69
C ALA A 400 -1.81 -4.38 -43.02
N LYS A 401 -1.27 -3.16 -43.04
CA LYS A 401 -1.21 -2.28 -44.26
C LYS A 401 -2.59 -2.04 -44.88
N GLN A 402 -3.61 -1.89 -44.04
CA GLN A 402 -4.99 -1.58 -44.43
C GLN A 402 -5.42 -0.19 -43.94
N PRO A 403 -4.94 0.91 -44.57
CA PRO A 403 -5.17 2.28 -44.10
C PRO A 403 -6.66 2.69 -44.14
N GLN A 404 -7.44 2.11 -45.04
CA GLN A 404 -8.89 2.41 -45.13
C GLN A 404 -9.62 1.88 -43.87
N ARG A 405 -9.34 0.64 -43.45
CA ARG A 405 -9.91 0.06 -42.24
C ARG A 405 -9.44 0.80 -40.98
N ALA A 406 -8.20 1.26 -40.97
CA ALA A 406 -7.70 2.12 -39.90
C ALA A 406 -8.45 3.46 -39.82
N ALA A 407 -8.77 4.08 -40.99
CA ALA A 407 -9.54 5.31 -41.06
C ALA A 407 -10.98 5.14 -40.58
N GLU A 408 -11.65 4.04 -40.97
CA GLU A 408 -13.01 3.69 -40.55
C GLU A 408 -13.10 3.54 -39.01
N LEU A 409 -12.18 2.76 -38.41
CA LEU A 409 -12.12 2.58 -36.97
C LEU A 409 -11.84 3.89 -36.22
N THR A 410 -10.97 4.74 -36.79
CA THR A 410 -10.66 6.05 -36.19
C THR A 410 -11.87 6.98 -36.27
N ALA A 411 -12.58 6.99 -37.38
CA ALA A 411 -13.80 7.81 -37.56
C ALA A 411 -14.92 7.36 -36.61
N LEU A 412 -15.11 6.03 -36.46
CA LEU A 412 -16.08 5.47 -35.54
C LEU A 412 -15.77 5.86 -34.08
N ALA A 413 -14.50 5.77 -33.66
CA ALA A 413 -14.07 6.17 -32.32
C ALA A 413 -14.31 7.68 -32.05
N ILE A 414 -14.10 8.54 -33.05
CA ILE A 414 -14.41 9.98 -32.96
C ILE A 414 -15.91 10.22 -32.82
N ALA A 415 -16.74 9.48 -33.59
CA ALA A 415 -18.20 9.64 -33.55
C ALA A 415 -18.74 9.23 -32.16
N GLN A 416 -18.27 8.09 -31.61
CA GLN A 416 -18.64 7.63 -30.26
C GLN A 416 -18.22 8.64 -29.18
N LEU A 417 -17.05 9.24 -29.31
CA LEU A 417 -16.57 10.22 -28.34
C LEU A 417 -17.42 11.51 -28.37
N ARG A 418 -17.82 11.98 -29.54
CA ARG A 418 -18.68 13.16 -29.71
C ARG A 418 -20.07 12.95 -29.12
N SER A 419 -20.69 11.82 -29.42
CA SER A 419 -21.99 11.46 -28.86
C SER A 419 -21.97 11.46 -27.32
N ALA A 420 -20.92 10.93 -26.71
CA ALA A 420 -20.76 10.92 -25.27
C ALA A 420 -20.50 12.31 -24.66
N ASP A 421 -19.82 13.20 -25.36
CA ASP A 421 -19.59 14.58 -24.92
C ASP A 421 -20.89 15.40 -24.96
N GLU A 422 -21.75 15.19 -25.96
CA GLU A 422 -23.08 15.81 -26.07
C GLU A 422 -24.01 15.39 -24.92
N GLU A 423 -23.86 14.17 -24.40
CA GLU A 423 -24.56 13.66 -23.23
C GLU A 423 -23.98 14.13 -21.88
N GLY A 424 -22.95 14.99 -21.89
CA GLY A 424 -22.41 15.68 -20.70
C GLY A 424 -21.43 14.85 -19.86
N GLY A 425 -20.84 13.75 -20.41
CA GLY A 425 -20.16 12.74 -19.60
C GLY A 425 -18.64 12.80 -19.46
N LEU A 426 -17.86 13.50 -20.31
CA LEU A 426 -16.42 13.19 -20.46
C LEU A 426 -15.45 14.39 -20.56
N ALA A 427 -15.84 15.61 -20.26
CA ALA A 427 -15.23 16.88 -20.69
C ALA A 427 -13.68 17.05 -20.57
N ALA A 428 -12.97 16.49 -19.62
CA ALA A 428 -11.53 16.73 -19.45
C ALA A 428 -10.60 15.67 -20.09
N ARG A 429 -11.04 14.41 -20.19
CA ARG A 429 -10.29 13.32 -20.81
C ARG A 429 -10.52 13.20 -22.31
N SER A 430 -11.71 13.55 -22.77
CA SER A 430 -12.15 13.43 -24.16
C SER A 430 -11.33 14.31 -25.11
N SER A 431 -11.02 15.55 -24.74
CA SER A 431 -10.33 16.51 -25.59
C SER A 431 -8.95 16.03 -26.08
N LYS A 432 -8.16 15.39 -25.22
CA LYS A 432 -6.84 14.84 -25.58
C LYS A 432 -6.96 13.63 -26.50
N ILE A 433 -7.92 12.74 -26.22
CA ILE A 433 -8.18 11.56 -27.05
C ILE A 433 -8.69 12.01 -28.42
N GLN A 434 -9.65 12.92 -28.46
CA GLN A 434 -10.22 13.47 -29.68
C GLN A 434 -9.15 14.15 -30.58
N ALA A 435 -8.29 14.98 -30.00
CA ALA A 435 -7.21 15.63 -30.74
C ALA A 435 -6.22 14.62 -31.36
N ARG A 436 -5.95 13.51 -30.65
CA ARG A 436 -5.07 12.44 -31.14
C ARG A 436 -5.71 11.66 -32.29
N LEU A 437 -6.97 11.27 -32.12
CA LEU A 437 -7.74 10.56 -33.15
C LEU A 437 -7.96 11.42 -34.41
N THR A 438 -8.28 12.71 -34.27
CA THR A 438 -8.47 13.62 -35.39
C THR A 438 -7.17 13.79 -36.19
N ARG A 439 -6.04 13.95 -35.52
CA ARG A 439 -4.73 14.00 -36.22
C ARG A 439 -4.44 12.71 -36.96
N ARG A 440 -4.77 11.56 -36.41
CA ARG A 440 -4.63 10.26 -37.09
C ARG A 440 -5.51 10.16 -38.30
N LEU A 441 -6.80 10.49 -38.19
CA LEU A 441 -7.74 10.44 -39.28
C LEU A 441 -7.31 11.34 -40.46
N SER A 442 -6.92 12.59 -40.18
CA SER A 442 -6.42 13.52 -41.19
C SER A 442 -5.19 12.99 -41.94
N ARG A 443 -4.28 12.29 -41.24
CA ARG A 443 -3.12 11.66 -41.88
C ARG A 443 -3.52 10.48 -42.75
N LEU A 444 -4.41 9.60 -42.27
CA LEU A 444 -4.90 8.43 -43.02
C LEU A 444 -5.67 8.84 -44.31
N GLN A 445 -6.40 9.94 -44.27
CA GLN A 445 -7.13 10.46 -45.40
C GLN A 445 -6.21 11.10 -46.48
N ARG A 446 -5.00 11.54 -46.11
CA ARG A 446 -4.01 12.08 -47.03
C ARG A 446 -3.17 11.01 -47.73
N CYS A 447 -3.15 9.77 -47.25
CA CYS A 447 -2.50 8.67 -47.93
C CYS A 447 -3.24 8.38 -49.24
N PRO A 448 -2.56 8.41 -50.43
CA PRO A 448 -3.24 8.08 -51.68
C PRO A 448 -3.81 6.68 -51.61
N ARG A 449 -5.05 6.52 -52.12
CA ARG A 449 -5.67 5.22 -52.32
C ARG A 449 -4.68 4.35 -53.06
N ALA A 450 -4.22 3.23 -52.49
CA ALA A 450 -3.47 2.23 -53.25
C ALA A 450 -4.35 1.87 -54.45
N GLY A 451 -3.89 2.25 -55.65
CA GLY A 451 -4.61 2.04 -56.87
C GLY A 451 -4.95 0.57 -57.04
N ASN A 452 -6.15 0.31 -57.48
CA ASN A 452 -6.53 -0.96 -58.04
C ASN A 452 -5.57 -1.22 -59.24
N PRO A 453 -4.80 -2.33 -59.28
CA PRO A 453 -4.14 -2.67 -60.53
C PRO A 453 -5.22 -3.05 -61.54
N LEU A 454 -5.19 -2.35 -62.66
CA LEU A 454 -5.96 -2.68 -63.85
C LEU A 454 -5.62 -4.08 -64.38
#